data_073ec45b9e9d91eaaea4f87d81060d3c
#
_entry.id   073ec45b9e9d91eaaea4f87d81060d3c
#
_cell.length_a   1.000
_cell.length_b   1.000
_cell.length_c   1.000
_cell.angle_alpha   90.00
_cell.angle_beta   90.00
_cell.angle_gamma   90.00
#
_symmetry.space_group_name_H-M   'P 1'
#
loop_
_entity.id
_entity.type
_entity.pdbx_description
1 polymer ?
#
loop_
_entity_poly.entity_id
_entity_poly.type
_entity_poly.pdbx_seq_one_letter_code
_entity_poly.pdbx_strand_id
1 'polypeptide(L)'
;TLFSNNEGLNNEVPFHICPYEASIQKDIIQLTKQLRNDLEGQNIKTLEINLYDLVVELLKCEGDWDWLLEHEQDMSREELKDELQGILDVETVITPEIAKRMKEEEHDLMLLTGIGEVFPYIRSHNILNNLQKTAKDKPTLMFFPGEYQHSLESGASLILFGLLQDDKYYRAFNILDRAV
;
A
#
# COMPACT_ATOMS: atom_id res chain seq x y z
N THR A 1 -16.73 13.92 -3.77
CA THR A 1 -18.04 13.44 -3.34
C THR A 1 -18.36 12.01 -3.85
N LEU A 2 -17.59 11.46 -4.78
CA LEU A 2 -17.76 10.06 -5.23
C LEU A 2 -17.25 9.01 -4.22
N PHE A 3 -16.42 9.43 -3.25
CA PHE A 3 -15.83 8.54 -2.24
C PHE A 3 -16.65 8.44 -0.96
N SER A 4 -17.61 9.33 -0.73
CA SER A 4 -18.32 9.42 0.56
C SER A 4 -19.69 8.72 0.61
N ASN A 5 -20.24 8.28 -0.52
CA ASN A 5 -21.52 7.59 -0.55
C ASN A 5 -21.32 6.13 -0.92
N ASN A 6 -21.30 5.28 0.10
CA ASN A 6 -21.39 3.81 0.02
C ASN A 6 -22.81 3.36 -0.44
N GLU A 7 -23.51 4.20 -1.21
CA GLU A 7 -24.86 3.95 -1.74
C GLU A 7 -24.76 3.42 -3.18
N GLY A 8 -24.30 2.19 -3.31
CA GLY A 8 -24.33 1.49 -4.60
C GLY A 8 -24.18 0.01 -4.37
N LEU A 9 -25.29 -0.69 -4.45
CA LEU A 9 -25.44 -2.14 -4.70
C LEU A 9 -24.18 -3.00 -4.48
N ASN A 10 -24.17 -3.74 -3.38
CA ASN A 10 -23.20 -4.76 -2.99
C ASN A 10 -21.91 -4.23 -2.34
N ASN A 11 -21.81 -4.36 -1.00
CA ASN A 11 -20.62 -4.62 -0.16
C ASN A 11 -19.26 -4.48 -0.89
N GLU A 12 -19.06 -3.38 -1.63
CA GLU A 12 -17.84 -3.14 -2.38
C GLU A 12 -16.76 -2.74 -1.39
N VAL A 13 -15.70 -3.51 -1.36
CA VAL A 13 -14.49 -3.17 -0.61
C VAL A 13 -13.98 -1.84 -1.13
N PRO A 14 -13.81 -0.81 -0.29
CA PRO A 14 -13.47 0.53 -0.75
C PRO A 14 -11.97 0.68 -1.08
N PHE A 15 -11.43 -0.26 -1.87
CA PHE A 15 -10.04 -0.26 -2.29
C PHE A 15 -9.89 0.23 -3.73
N HIS A 16 -9.10 1.28 -3.89
CA HIS A 16 -8.75 1.86 -5.17
C HIS A 16 -7.25 1.77 -5.40
N ILE A 17 -6.85 1.52 -6.65
CA ILE A 17 -5.46 1.49 -7.07
C ILE A 17 -5.24 2.63 -8.07
N CYS A 18 -4.19 3.40 -7.85
CA CYS A 18 -3.67 4.40 -8.79
C CYS A 18 -2.36 3.86 -9.37
N PRO A 19 -2.40 3.15 -10.50
CA PRO A 19 -1.19 2.67 -11.15
C PRO A 19 -0.45 3.83 -11.81
N TYR A 20 0.88 3.78 -11.78
CA TYR A 20 1.75 4.78 -12.41
C TYR A 20 3.07 4.14 -12.87
N GLU A 21 3.71 4.74 -13.86
CA GLU A 21 5.04 4.30 -14.30
C GLU A 21 6.11 4.62 -13.24
N ALA A 22 6.97 3.65 -12.91
CA ALA A 22 8.01 3.82 -11.89
C ALA A 22 8.97 4.99 -12.17
N SER A 23 9.12 5.37 -13.43
CA SER A 23 9.93 6.52 -13.87
C SER A 23 9.48 7.87 -13.28
N ILE A 24 8.19 8.01 -12.95
CA ILE A 24 7.61 9.23 -12.38
C ILE A 24 7.43 9.18 -10.87
N GLN A 25 8.12 8.30 -10.15
CA GLN A 25 8.04 8.15 -8.69
C GLN A 25 8.18 9.49 -7.95
N LYS A 26 9.12 10.35 -8.38
CA LYS A 26 9.33 11.67 -7.74
C LYS A 26 8.13 12.59 -7.91
N ASP A 27 7.50 12.54 -9.07
CA ASP A 27 6.31 13.35 -9.36
C ASP A 27 5.11 12.86 -8.55
N ILE A 28 5.00 11.54 -8.37
CA ILE A 28 3.96 10.93 -7.52
C ILE A 28 4.09 11.35 -6.07
N ILE A 29 5.31 11.44 -5.51
CA ILE A 29 5.52 11.94 -4.15
C ILE A 29 5.01 13.38 -4.00
N GLN A 30 5.28 14.24 -4.99
CA GLN A 30 4.79 15.63 -4.98
C GLN A 30 3.27 15.69 -5.17
N LEU A 31 2.74 14.89 -6.09
CA LEU A 31 1.31 14.78 -6.35
C LEU A 31 0.54 14.33 -5.11
N THR A 32 1.06 13.34 -4.38
CA THR A 32 0.43 12.86 -3.15
C THR A 32 0.35 13.96 -2.10
N LYS A 33 1.41 14.75 -1.92
CA LYS A 33 1.41 15.89 -1.00
C LYS A 33 0.39 16.96 -1.41
N GLN A 34 0.34 17.28 -2.69
CA GLN A 34 -0.64 18.25 -3.21
C GLN A 34 -2.06 17.74 -3.05
N LEU A 35 -2.33 16.48 -3.37
CA LEU A 35 -3.62 15.83 -3.21
C LEU A 35 -4.10 15.90 -1.75
N ARG A 36 -3.22 15.62 -0.79
CA ARG A 36 -3.54 15.73 0.64
C ARG A 36 -3.95 17.16 1.00
N ASN A 37 -3.16 18.15 0.61
CA ASN A 37 -3.48 19.56 0.88
C ASN A 37 -4.83 19.98 0.27
N ASP A 38 -5.11 19.52 -0.96
CA ASP A 38 -6.35 19.85 -1.65
C ASP A 38 -7.58 19.20 -0.97
N LEU A 39 -7.42 17.95 -0.50
CA LEU A 39 -8.46 17.24 0.23
C LEU A 39 -8.71 17.85 1.62
N GLU A 40 -7.65 18.19 2.35
CA GLU A 40 -7.74 18.89 3.64
C GLU A 40 -8.42 20.27 3.48
N GLY A 41 -8.13 20.97 2.40
CA GLY A 41 -8.83 22.22 2.04
C GLY A 41 -10.33 22.04 1.79
N GLN A 42 -10.77 20.84 1.49
CA GLN A 42 -12.18 20.43 1.35
C GLN A 42 -12.77 19.78 2.60
N ASN A 43 -12.07 19.83 3.74
CA ASN A 43 -12.39 19.17 5.01
C ASN A 43 -12.45 17.63 4.91
N ILE A 44 -11.70 17.03 4.00
CA ILE A 44 -11.51 15.57 3.90
C ILE A 44 -10.19 15.23 4.58
N LYS A 45 -10.25 14.55 5.72
CA LYS A 45 -9.07 14.13 6.47
C LYS A 45 -8.40 12.95 5.80
N THR A 46 -7.09 13.03 5.62
CA THR A 46 -6.32 11.95 4.99
C THR A 46 -5.31 11.36 5.96
N LEU A 47 -5.25 10.02 5.99
CA LEU A 47 -4.19 9.26 6.66
C LEU A 47 -3.24 8.72 5.59
N GLU A 48 -2.01 9.19 5.55
CA GLU A 48 -0.98 8.61 4.69
C GLU A 48 -0.18 7.55 5.44
N ILE A 49 -0.13 6.35 4.88
CA ILE A 49 0.77 5.28 5.29
C ILE A 49 1.79 5.07 4.18
N ASN A 50 3.02 5.56 4.41
CA ASN A 50 4.14 5.21 3.56
C ASN A 50 4.76 3.91 4.09
N LEU A 51 4.74 2.84 3.30
CA LEU A 51 5.22 1.53 3.74
C LEU A 51 6.71 1.50 4.03
N TYR A 52 7.51 2.25 3.29
CA TYR A 52 8.95 2.32 3.55
C TYR A 52 9.24 2.97 4.91
N ASP A 53 8.61 4.12 5.18
CA ASP A 53 8.76 4.81 6.46
C ASP A 53 8.27 3.93 7.62
N LEU A 54 7.13 3.26 7.44
CA LEU A 54 6.58 2.31 8.42
C LEU A 54 7.56 1.19 8.74
N VAL A 55 8.17 0.58 7.71
CA VAL A 55 9.16 -0.48 7.87
C VAL A 55 10.37 0.02 8.66
N VAL A 56 10.91 1.17 8.29
CA VAL A 56 12.07 1.77 8.98
C VAL A 56 11.76 2.07 10.44
N GLU A 57 10.57 2.58 10.73
CA GLU A 57 10.11 2.84 12.11
C GLU A 57 10.02 1.54 12.92
N LEU A 58 9.41 0.50 12.37
CA LEU A 58 9.26 -0.79 13.04
C LEU A 58 10.62 -1.42 13.34
N LEU A 59 11.51 -1.48 12.37
CA LEU A 59 12.86 -2.02 12.56
C LEU A 59 13.66 -1.26 13.63
N LYS A 60 13.48 0.06 13.71
CA LYS A 60 14.14 0.88 14.75
C LYS A 60 13.54 0.66 16.14
N CYS A 61 12.22 0.54 16.22
CA CYS A 61 11.53 0.34 17.49
C CYS A 61 11.88 -0.98 18.16
N GLU A 62 12.02 -2.05 17.39
CA GLU A 62 12.34 -3.39 17.90
C GLU A 62 13.87 -3.61 18.09
N GLY A 63 14.70 -2.69 17.59
CA GLY A 63 16.16 -2.79 17.65
C GLY A 63 16.80 -3.59 16.50
N ASP A 64 15.99 -4.08 15.58
CA ASP A 64 16.45 -4.88 14.44
C ASP A 64 17.26 -4.05 13.44
N TRP A 65 17.04 -2.73 13.41
CA TRP A 65 17.76 -1.83 12.52
C TRP A 65 19.27 -1.85 12.74
N ASP A 66 19.71 -1.74 13.99
CA ASP A 66 21.14 -1.72 14.33
C ASP A 66 21.76 -3.10 14.07
N TRP A 67 21.03 -4.15 14.41
CA TRP A 67 21.44 -5.52 14.12
C TRP A 67 21.61 -5.77 12.61
N LEU A 68 20.67 -5.30 11.80
CA LEU A 68 20.75 -5.42 10.33
C LEU A 68 21.98 -4.69 9.78
N LEU A 69 22.24 -3.45 10.24
CA LEU A 69 23.39 -2.67 9.79
C LEU A 69 24.73 -3.36 10.13
N GLU A 70 24.79 -4.06 11.25
CA GLU A 70 25.99 -4.80 11.66
C GLU A 70 26.21 -6.08 10.86
N HIS A 71 25.15 -6.75 10.44
CA HIS A 71 25.20 -8.10 9.86
C HIS A 71 24.92 -8.15 8.36
N GLU A 72 24.36 -7.08 7.75
CA GLU A 72 23.96 -7.10 6.34
C GLU A 72 25.10 -7.43 5.36
N GLN A 73 26.36 -7.05 5.72
CA GLN A 73 27.53 -7.31 4.90
C GLN A 73 27.96 -8.78 4.88
N ASP A 74 27.61 -9.52 5.92
CA ASP A 74 27.95 -10.92 6.07
C ASP A 74 26.84 -11.86 5.53
N MET A 75 25.68 -11.28 5.17
CA MET A 75 24.52 -12.01 4.66
C MET A 75 24.46 -12.00 3.14
N SER A 76 24.04 -13.10 2.56
CA SER A 76 23.62 -13.11 1.16
C SER A 76 22.32 -12.32 0.98
N ARG A 77 22.03 -11.93 -0.27
CA ARG A 77 20.77 -11.23 -0.57
C ARG A 77 19.52 -12.06 -0.24
N GLU A 78 19.61 -13.38 -0.35
CA GLU A 78 18.51 -14.28 -0.03
C GLU A 78 18.31 -14.39 1.47
N GLU A 79 19.39 -14.54 2.24
CA GLU A 79 19.35 -14.56 3.70
C GLU A 79 18.79 -13.26 4.27
N LEU A 80 19.27 -12.11 3.79
CA LEU A 80 18.75 -10.80 4.20
C LEU A 80 17.25 -10.65 3.86
N LYS A 81 16.84 -11.11 2.68
CA LYS A 81 15.43 -11.06 2.28
C LYS A 81 14.57 -11.93 3.18
N ASP A 82 14.99 -13.16 3.45
CA ASP A 82 14.22 -14.11 4.29
C ASP A 82 14.12 -13.59 5.73
N GLU A 83 15.19 -13.02 6.27
CA GLU A 83 15.21 -12.38 7.59
C GLU A 83 14.22 -11.21 7.65
N LEU A 84 14.31 -10.27 6.71
CA LEU A 84 13.40 -9.13 6.65
C LEU A 84 11.95 -9.54 6.42
N GLN A 85 11.68 -10.59 5.63
CA GLN A 85 10.32 -11.13 5.47
C GLN A 85 9.77 -11.74 6.75
N GLY A 86 10.63 -12.31 7.59
CA GLY A 86 10.27 -12.82 8.90
C GLY A 86 9.94 -11.72 9.89
N ILE A 87 10.81 -10.70 10.01
CA ILE A 87 10.62 -9.55 10.90
C ILE A 87 9.41 -8.71 10.46
N LEU A 88 9.23 -8.49 9.16
CA LEU A 88 8.20 -7.65 8.56
C LEU A 88 6.99 -8.45 8.07
N ASP A 89 6.63 -9.49 8.78
CA ASP A 89 5.47 -10.31 8.38
C ASP A 89 4.21 -9.47 8.21
N VAL A 90 3.59 -9.58 7.03
CA VAL A 90 2.49 -8.72 6.64
C VAL A 90 1.24 -8.95 7.48
N GLU A 91 0.98 -10.19 7.88
CA GLU A 91 -0.22 -10.55 8.63
C GLU A 91 -0.11 -10.22 10.11
N THR A 92 1.06 -10.47 10.70
CA THR A 92 1.26 -10.37 12.15
C THR A 92 1.91 -9.06 12.61
N VAL A 93 2.60 -8.34 11.72
CA VAL A 93 3.32 -7.10 12.06
C VAL A 93 2.78 -5.90 11.30
N ILE A 94 2.85 -5.91 9.96
CA ILE A 94 2.54 -4.72 9.14
C ILE A 94 1.04 -4.37 9.20
N THR A 95 0.17 -5.35 8.95
CA THR A 95 -1.28 -5.09 8.93
C THR A 95 -1.83 -4.66 10.29
N PRO A 96 -1.45 -5.28 11.42
CA PRO A 96 -1.84 -4.80 12.75
C PRO A 96 -1.38 -3.37 13.05
N GLU A 97 -0.17 -2.98 12.66
CA GLU A 97 0.31 -1.61 12.88
C GLU A 97 -0.46 -0.60 12.02
N ILE A 98 -0.75 -0.91 10.75
CA ILE A 98 -1.63 -0.08 9.92
C ILE A 98 -3.02 0.05 10.57
N ALA A 99 -3.59 -1.06 11.03
CA ALA A 99 -4.90 -1.06 11.70
C ALA A 99 -4.92 -0.21 12.99
N LYS A 100 -3.82 -0.21 13.74
CA LYS A 100 -3.64 0.63 14.91
C LYS A 100 -3.66 2.10 14.54
N ARG A 101 -2.85 2.54 13.56
CA ARG A 101 -2.81 3.93 13.07
C ARG A 101 -4.17 4.39 12.55
N MET A 102 -4.89 3.53 11.84
CA MET A 102 -6.26 3.82 11.37
C MET A 102 -7.25 4.07 12.51
N LYS A 103 -7.03 3.50 13.69
CA LYS A 103 -7.86 3.72 14.88
C LYS A 103 -7.44 4.95 15.67
N GLU A 104 -6.13 5.23 15.71
CA GLU A 104 -5.56 6.34 16.46
C GLU A 104 -5.76 7.68 15.73
N GLU A 105 -5.77 7.67 14.40
CA GLU A 105 -5.92 8.87 13.58
C GLU A 105 -7.29 8.92 12.90
N GLU A 106 -8.06 9.96 13.21
CA GLU A 106 -9.33 10.21 12.53
C GLU A 106 -9.07 10.62 11.08
N HIS A 107 -9.63 9.87 10.14
CA HIS A 107 -9.47 10.09 8.71
C HIS A 107 -10.72 9.71 7.93
N ASP A 108 -10.88 10.24 6.74
CA ASP A 108 -11.93 9.91 5.79
C ASP A 108 -11.41 9.06 4.63
N LEU A 109 -10.11 9.17 4.33
CA LEU A 109 -9.43 8.45 3.25
C LEU A 109 -8.04 8.04 3.71
N MET A 110 -7.67 6.78 3.48
CA MET A 110 -6.30 6.31 3.64
C MET A 110 -5.55 6.31 2.31
N LEU A 111 -4.34 6.89 2.29
CA LEU A 111 -3.41 6.86 1.17
C LEU A 111 -2.29 5.89 1.51
N LEU A 112 -2.07 4.90 0.65
CA LEU A 112 -1.01 3.91 0.81
C LEU A 112 0.07 4.15 -0.24
N THR A 113 1.28 4.49 0.21
CA THR A 113 2.43 4.83 -0.63
C THR A 113 3.64 3.97 -0.29
N GLY A 114 4.75 4.09 -1.02
CA GLY A 114 5.99 3.36 -0.74
C GLY A 114 5.97 1.88 -1.15
N ILE A 115 5.01 1.45 -1.96
CA ILE A 115 4.83 0.04 -2.37
C ILE A 115 6.07 -0.52 -3.07
N GLY A 116 6.66 0.24 -3.98
CA GLY A 116 7.83 -0.21 -4.75
C GLY A 116 9.12 -0.24 -3.93
N GLU A 117 9.18 0.58 -2.88
CA GLU A 117 10.39 0.77 -2.06
C GLU A 117 10.60 -0.38 -1.06
N VAL A 118 9.54 -1.11 -0.73
CA VAL A 118 9.59 -2.25 0.21
C VAL A 118 9.70 -3.61 -0.50
N PHE A 119 9.64 -3.65 -1.82
CA PHE A 119 9.88 -4.87 -2.59
C PHE A 119 11.39 -5.24 -2.57
N PRO A 120 11.77 -6.52 -2.43
CA PRO A 120 10.96 -7.74 -2.41
C PRO A 120 10.53 -8.21 -1.01
N TYR A 121 10.81 -7.46 0.02
CA TYR A 121 10.55 -7.84 1.42
C TYR A 121 9.05 -7.91 1.72
N ILE A 122 8.30 -6.94 1.21
CA ILE A 122 6.84 -6.90 1.31
C ILE A 122 6.26 -6.92 -0.10
N ARG A 123 5.35 -7.85 -0.36
CA ARG A 123 4.66 -7.95 -1.64
C ARG A 123 3.31 -7.26 -1.59
N SER A 124 3.02 -6.47 -2.62
CA SER A 124 1.80 -5.65 -2.72
C SER A 124 0.51 -6.46 -2.57
N HIS A 125 0.45 -7.66 -3.14
CA HIS A 125 -0.73 -8.52 -3.01
C HIS A 125 -0.97 -8.97 -1.56
N ASN A 126 0.07 -9.24 -0.78
CA ASN A 126 -0.08 -9.61 0.62
C ASN A 126 -0.66 -8.45 1.44
N ILE A 127 -0.17 -7.23 1.21
CA ILE A 127 -0.74 -6.02 1.83
C ILE A 127 -2.21 -5.87 1.46
N LEU A 128 -2.54 -5.93 0.16
CA LEU A 128 -3.90 -5.73 -0.32
C LEU A 128 -4.87 -6.76 0.29
N ASN A 129 -4.50 -8.05 0.25
CA ASN A 129 -5.33 -9.12 0.78
C ASN A 129 -5.57 -9.01 2.29
N ASN A 130 -4.58 -8.58 3.05
CA ASN A 130 -4.71 -8.44 4.50
C ASN A 130 -5.48 -7.16 4.87
N LEU A 131 -5.22 -6.05 4.21
CA LEU A 131 -5.94 -4.80 4.44
C LEU A 131 -7.42 -4.89 4.06
N GLN A 132 -7.78 -5.65 3.04
CA GLN A 132 -9.19 -5.89 2.69
C GLN A 132 -10.00 -6.51 3.83
N LYS A 133 -9.36 -7.24 4.72
CA LYS A 133 -9.99 -7.81 5.91
C LYS A 133 -10.15 -6.79 7.05
N THR A 134 -9.27 -5.80 7.09
CA THR A 134 -9.09 -4.89 8.22
C THR A 134 -9.64 -3.49 7.95
N ALA A 135 -9.40 -2.94 6.75
CA ALA A 135 -9.77 -1.58 6.35
C ALA A 135 -11.08 -1.59 5.54
N LYS A 136 -12.20 -2.00 6.16
CA LYS A 136 -13.48 -2.16 5.47
C LYS A 136 -14.35 -0.91 5.48
N ASP A 137 -14.13 -0.03 6.46
CA ASP A 137 -15.07 1.04 6.77
C ASP A 137 -14.76 2.34 6.04
N LYS A 138 -13.52 2.50 5.56
CA LYS A 138 -13.07 3.73 4.91
C LYS A 138 -12.32 3.44 3.62
N PRO A 139 -12.44 4.33 2.62
CA PRO A 139 -11.78 4.14 1.34
C PRO A 139 -10.25 4.18 1.50
N THR A 140 -9.58 3.32 0.73
CA THR A 140 -8.12 3.28 0.62
C THR A 140 -7.72 3.49 -0.83
N LEU A 141 -6.78 4.40 -1.06
CA LEU A 141 -6.14 4.62 -2.35
C LEU A 141 -4.67 4.20 -2.27
N MET A 142 -4.31 3.16 -3.02
CA MET A 142 -2.96 2.65 -3.12
C MET A 142 -2.28 3.20 -4.38
N PHE A 143 -1.17 3.92 -4.21
CA PHE A 143 -0.29 4.32 -5.31
C PHE A 143 0.64 3.17 -5.67
N PHE A 144 0.49 2.64 -6.88
CA PHE A 144 1.17 1.42 -7.31
C PHE A 144 2.11 1.68 -8.48
N PRO A 145 3.44 1.48 -8.33
CA PRO A 145 4.41 1.67 -9.41
C PRO A 145 4.37 0.48 -10.37
N GLY A 146 3.48 0.51 -11.34
CA GLY A 146 3.28 -0.56 -12.31
C GLY A 146 1.90 -0.51 -12.95
N GLU A 147 1.40 -1.67 -13.36
CA GLU A 147 0.12 -1.81 -14.04
C GLU A 147 -0.88 -2.60 -13.19
N TYR A 148 -2.13 -2.22 -13.26
CA TYR A 148 -3.24 -2.98 -12.74
C TYR A 148 -4.14 -3.40 -13.90
N GLN A 149 -4.25 -4.69 -14.12
CA GLN A 149 -5.06 -5.27 -15.18
C GLN A 149 -6.22 -6.06 -14.56
N HIS A 150 -7.40 -5.87 -15.13
CA HIS A 150 -8.58 -6.63 -14.75
C HIS A 150 -9.16 -7.29 -16.00
N SER A 151 -9.24 -8.62 -16.00
CA SER A 151 -9.91 -9.36 -17.05
C SER A 151 -11.02 -10.26 -16.49
N LEU A 152 -12.05 -10.49 -17.28
CA LEU A 152 -13.16 -11.38 -16.91
C LEU A 152 -12.73 -12.85 -16.83
N GLU A 153 -11.66 -13.23 -17.52
CA GLU A 153 -11.16 -14.60 -17.60
C GLU A 153 -10.12 -14.93 -16.54
N SER A 154 -9.19 -14.01 -16.26
CA SER A 154 -8.06 -14.24 -15.34
C SER A 154 -8.17 -13.51 -14.00
N GLY A 155 -9.20 -12.67 -13.82
CA GLY A 155 -9.35 -11.85 -12.63
C GLY A 155 -8.47 -10.61 -12.65
N ALA A 156 -8.10 -10.10 -11.47
CA ALA A 156 -7.26 -8.93 -11.33
C ALA A 156 -5.79 -9.33 -11.13
N SER A 157 -4.87 -8.62 -11.79
CA SER A 157 -3.43 -8.79 -11.60
C SER A 157 -2.73 -7.46 -11.42
N LEU A 158 -1.70 -7.46 -10.57
CA LEU A 158 -0.78 -6.36 -10.35
C LEU A 158 0.55 -6.69 -11.01
N ILE A 159 1.06 -5.80 -11.85
CA ILE A 159 2.34 -5.97 -12.53
C ILE A 159 3.29 -4.90 -12.00
N LEU A 160 4.07 -5.24 -10.97
CA LEU A 160 5.01 -4.33 -10.34
C LEU A 160 6.13 -3.96 -11.32
N PHE A 161 6.40 -2.67 -11.47
CA PHE A 161 7.39 -2.10 -12.40
C PHE A 161 7.17 -2.49 -13.88
N GLY A 162 5.97 -2.98 -14.24
CA GLY A 162 5.70 -3.51 -15.58
C GLY A 162 6.39 -4.85 -15.89
N LEU A 163 6.98 -5.53 -14.90
CA LEU A 163 7.81 -6.72 -15.09
C LEU A 163 7.41 -7.91 -14.21
N LEU A 164 6.94 -7.65 -13.02
CA LEU A 164 6.69 -8.68 -12.00
C LEU A 164 5.20 -8.88 -11.82
N GLN A 165 4.65 -9.86 -12.51
CA GLN A 165 3.24 -10.18 -12.45
C GLN A 165 2.91 -10.94 -11.18
N ASP A 166 1.83 -10.54 -10.54
CA ASP A 166 1.28 -11.16 -9.35
C ASP A 166 -0.19 -11.52 -9.61
N ASP A 167 -0.43 -12.76 -9.99
CA ASP A 167 -1.74 -13.26 -10.36
C ASP A 167 -2.51 -13.69 -9.11
N LYS A 168 -3.32 -12.78 -8.57
CA LYS A 168 -4.26 -13.13 -7.50
C LYS A 168 -5.51 -12.29 -7.56
N TYR A 169 -6.57 -12.86 -7.03
CA TYR A 169 -7.89 -12.26 -6.99
C TYR A 169 -7.93 -11.07 -6.02
N TYR A 170 -7.98 -9.84 -6.56
CA TYR A 170 -8.15 -8.61 -5.78
C TYR A 170 -9.51 -8.00 -6.06
N ARG A 171 -10.16 -7.53 -5.01
CA ARG A 171 -11.32 -6.65 -5.15
C ARG A 171 -10.86 -5.19 -4.99
N ALA A 172 -10.28 -4.65 -6.03
CA ALA A 172 -9.87 -3.25 -6.07
C ALA A 172 -10.30 -2.64 -7.40
N PHE A 173 -10.42 -1.32 -7.43
CA PHE A 173 -10.81 -0.59 -8.62
C PHE A 173 -9.65 0.29 -9.08
N ASN A 174 -9.37 0.27 -10.37
CA ASN A 174 -8.47 1.26 -10.96
C ASN A 174 -9.16 2.62 -10.95
N ILE A 175 -8.57 3.57 -10.24
CA ILE A 175 -9.17 4.91 -10.13
C ILE A 175 -9.17 5.64 -11.48
N LEU A 176 -8.23 5.32 -12.37
CA LEU A 176 -8.12 5.95 -13.69
C LEU A 176 -9.26 5.53 -14.63
N ASP A 177 -9.84 4.36 -14.43
CA ASP A 177 -10.97 3.87 -15.24
C ASP A 177 -12.29 4.59 -14.87
N ARG A 178 -12.33 5.28 -13.72
CA ARG A 178 -13.51 6.01 -13.24
C ARG A 178 -13.45 7.52 -13.50
N ALA A 179 -12.36 8.01 -14.08
CA ALA A 179 -12.15 9.43 -14.37
C ALA A 179 -12.72 9.86 -15.73
N VAL A 180 -13.96 9.40 -16.06
CA VAL A 180 -14.69 9.83 -17.28
C VAL A 180 -15.97 10.53 -16.86
#